data_41743a7d8d8c0cb1db898ac2017c7897
#
_entry.id   41743a7d8d8c0cb1db898ac2017c7897
#
_cell.length_a   1.000
_cell.length_b   1.000
_cell.length_c   1.000
_cell.angle_alpha   90.00
_cell.angle_beta   90.00
_cell.angle_gamma   90.00
#
_symmetry.space_group_name_H-M   'P 1'
#
loop_
_entity.id
_entity.type
_entity.pdbx_description
1 polymer ?
#
loop_
_entity_poly.entity_id
_entity_poly.type
_entity_poly.pdbx_seq_one_letter_code
_entity_poly.pdbx_strand_id
1 'polypeptide(L)'
;MEYVTLNNGVQLPMIGFGTWDVRGEAGKKTILTALDSGYRLIDTGQMYENEDIVGQAVKESGLERKEVFLTTKLYRPCVTYEKAKAVIEKSLQALQTDYIDLLLIHEPYDSALEMYEAMKEAYRAGKVRAIGISKFNEKKYQAFVAACDIVPAVSQVESHVYYPQLALQKEMEKHGTQMQSWASFTEGRKNIFAEPLLQELGNKYGKTSAQIALRYLVQNKIAVIPKSVHQERMKQNLAVFDFEISQEDMKKIEKLDGGKTLFGWY
;
A
#
# COMPACT_ATOMS: atom_id res chain seq x y z
N MET A 1 -0.40 14.48 -8.09
CA MET A 1 -0.07 13.07 -7.76
C MET A 1 1.38 12.82 -8.12
N GLU A 2 2.19 12.31 -7.17
CA GLU A 2 3.57 11.90 -7.42
C GLU A 2 3.63 10.38 -7.63
N TYR A 3 4.63 9.94 -8.38
CA TYR A 3 4.85 8.52 -8.72
C TYR A 3 6.29 8.13 -8.42
N VAL A 4 6.49 6.88 -8.08
CA VAL A 4 7.83 6.26 -8.02
C VAL A 4 7.93 5.18 -9.10
N THR A 5 9.11 5.11 -9.74
CA THR A 5 9.40 4.06 -10.71
C THR A 5 9.88 2.81 -9.96
N LEU A 6 9.14 1.72 -10.09
CA LEU A 6 9.51 0.42 -9.53
C LEU A 6 10.72 -0.19 -10.27
N ASN A 7 11.34 -1.22 -9.69
CA ASN A 7 12.52 -1.91 -10.25
C ASN A 7 12.28 -2.54 -11.65
N ASN A 8 11.02 -2.70 -12.04
CA ASN A 8 10.61 -3.21 -13.36
C ASN A 8 10.04 -2.13 -14.30
N GLY A 9 10.18 -0.85 -13.96
CA GLY A 9 9.74 0.29 -14.77
C GLY A 9 8.28 0.71 -14.58
N VAL A 10 7.49 -0.02 -13.81
CA VAL A 10 6.08 0.34 -13.54
C VAL A 10 6.02 1.57 -12.64
N GLN A 11 5.11 2.51 -12.95
CA GLN A 11 4.89 3.73 -12.16
C GLN A 11 3.87 3.47 -11.06
N LEU A 12 4.31 3.52 -9.80
CA LEU A 12 3.44 3.39 -8.62
C LEU A 12 3.06 4.77 -8.08
N PRO A 13 1.76 5.10 -7.93
CA PRO A 13 1.36 6.31 -7.21
C PRO A 13 1.85 6.29 -5.76
N MET A 14 2.43 7.40 -5.30
CA MET A 14 2.96 7.52 -3.92
C MET A 14 1.86 7.58 -2.87
N ILE A 15 0.62 7.84 -3.27
CA ILE A 15 -0.55 7.76 -2.40
C ILE A 15 -1.66 6.97 -3.08
N GLY A 16 -2.23 6.01 -2.34
CA GLY A 16 -3.36 5.20 -2.77
C GLY A 16 -4.49 5.20 -1.75
N PHE A 17 -5.58 4.55 -2.09
CA PHE A 17 -6.74 4.36 -1.25
C PHE A 17 -6.82 2.91 -0.77
N GLY A 18 -6.69 2.69 0.54
CA GLY A 18 -6.86 1.39 1.17
C GLY A 18 -8.34 1.03 1.32
N THR A 19 -8.72 -0.20 1.00
CA THR A 19 -10.11 -0.68 1.03
C THR A 19 -10.40 -1.68 2.15
N TRP A 20 -9.52 -1.85 3.12
CA TRP A 20 -9.80 -2.69 4.28
C TRP A 20 -11.09 -2.24 4.96
N ASP A 21 -12.01 -3.20 5.21
CA ASP A 21 -13.35 -2.96 5.79
C ASP A 21 -14.23 -1.95 5.02
N VAL A 22 -14.06 -1.89 3.69
CA VAL A 22 -14.91 -1.15 2.76
C VAL A 22 -15.75 -2.20 2.02
N ARG A 23 -17.06 -2.31 2.32
CA ARG A 23 -17.90 -3.44 1.89
C ARG A 23 -19.28 -3.00 1.37
N GLY A 24 -19.88 -3.84 0.53
CA GLY A 24 -21.23 -3.66 -0.01
C GLY A 24 -21.42 -2.37 -0.81
N GLU A 25 -22.65 -1.97 -1.06
CA GLU A 25 -22.98 -0.79 -1.86
C GLU A 25 -22.41 0.54 -1.28
N ALA A 26 -22.42 0.68 0.05
CA ALA A 26 -21.79 1.84 0.71
C ALA A 26 -20.27 1.87 0.46
N GLY A 27 -19.64 0.70 0.46
CA GLY A 27 -18.22 0.54 0.15
C GLY A 27 -17.92 0.89 -1.31
N LYS A 28 -18.73 0.41 -2.27
CA LYS A 28 -18.59 0.77 -3.68
C LYS A 28 -18.69 2.28 -3.87
N LYS A 29 -19.69 2.93 -3.26
CA LYS A 29 -19.83 4.39 -3.29
C LYS A 29 -18.61 5.11 -2.70
N THR A 30 -18.03 4.56 -1.63
CA THR A 30 -16.81 5.12 -1.03
C THR A 30 -15.61 5.04 -1.99
N ILE A 31 -15.44 3.94 -2.70
CA ILE A 31 -14.37 3.77 -3.70
C ILE A 31 -14.58 4.73 -4.88
N LEU A 32 -15.82 4.86 -5.38
CA LEU A 32 -16.16 5.85 -6.41
C LEU A 32 -15.82 7.28 -5.96
N THR A 33 -16.17 7.64 -4.71
CA THR A 33 -15.83 8.95 -4.13
C THR A 33 -14.31 9.16 -4.06
N ALA A 34 -13.53 8.11 -3.76
CA ALA A 34 -12.07 8.19 -3.77
C ALA A 34 -11.52 8.44 -5.17
N LEU A 35 -12.01 7.71 -6.18
CA LEU A 35 -11.62 7.89 -7.58
C LEU A 35 -12.00 9.29 -8.11
N ASP A 36 -13.21 9.77 -7.81
CA ASP A 36 -13.68 11.13 -8.12
C ASP A 36 -12.85 12.21 -7.42
N SER A 37 -12.39 11.96 -6.21
CA SER A 37 -11.51 12.85 -5.47
C SER A 37 -10.09 12.92 -6.03
N GLY A 38 -9.70 12.03 -6.96
CA GLY A 38 -8.40 12.04 -7.64
C GLY A 38 -7.46 10.89 -7.26
N TYR A 39 -7.88 9.92 -6.43
CA TYR A 39 -7.07 8.71 -6.24
C TYR A 39 -6.95 7.93 -7.55
N ARG A 40 -5.76 7.38 -7.77
CA ARG A 40 -5.45 6.55 -8.94
C ARG A 40 -4.82 5.20 -8.57
N LEU A 41 -4.60 4.92 -7.28
CA LEU A 41 -4.24 3.62 -6.75
C LEU A 41 -5.32 3.18 -5.77
N ILE A 42 -5.87 1.98 -6.00
CA ILE A 42 -6.81 1.29 -5.10
C ILE A 42 -6.14 0.01 -4.61
N ASP A 43 -5.96 -0.09 -3.29
CA ASP A 43 -5.36 -1.25 -2.63
C ASP A 43 -6.45 -2.11 -1.98
N THR A 44 -6.57 -3.33 -2.45
CA THR A 44 -7.46 -4.35 -1.91
C THR A 44 -6.71 -5.65 -1.58
N GLY A 45 -7.41 -6.73 -1.36
CA GLY A 45 -6.88 -8.06 -1.11
C GLY A 45 -8.00 -9.09 -0.97
N GLN A 46 -7.73 -10.35 -1.31
CA GLN A 46 -8.71 -11.43 -1.23
C GLN A 46 -9.35 -11.56 0.17
N MET A 47 -8.55 -11.37 1.23
CA MET A 47 -9.03 -11.41 2.61
C MET A 47 -10.07 -10.33 2.91
N TYR A 48 -10.13 -9.26 2.12
CA TYR A 48 -11.05 -8.15 2.34
C TYR A 48 -12.47 -8.47 1.84
N GLU A 49 -12.61 -9.51 0.99
CA GLU A 49 -13.89 -9.96 0.41
C GLU A 49 -14.64 -8.81 -0.29
N ASN A 50 -13.90 -7.98 -1.05
CA ASN A 50 -14.43 -6.79 -1.70
C ASN A 50 -13.82 -6.50 -3.09
N GLU A 51 -13.10 -7.46 -3.66
CA GLU A 51 -12.52 -7.29 -5.01
C GLU A 51 -13.59 -7.02 -6.07
N ASP A 52 -14.79 -7.61 -5.91
CA ASP A 52 -15.93 -7.44 -6.80
C ASP A 52 -16.46 -6.00 -6.81
N ILE A 53 -16.65 -5.40 -5.64
CA ILE A 53 -17.08 -3.99 -5.55
C ILE A 53 -15.98 -3.02 -5.98
N VAL A 54 -14.71 -3.37 -5.81
CA VAL A 54 -13.58 -2.59 -6.37
C VAL A 54 -13.64 -2.61 -7.89
N GLY A 55 -13.79 -3.78 -8.51
CA GLY A 55 -13.94 -3.92 -9.96
C GLY A 55 -15.13 -3.15 -10.51
N GLN A 56 -16.29 -3.26 -9.87
CA GLN A 56 -17.49 -2.49 -10.22
C GLN A 56 -17.25 -0.97 -10.13
N ALA A 57 -16.67 -0.51 -9.02
CA ALA A 57 -16.40 0.92 -8.83
C ALA A 57 -15.44 1.48 -9.89
N VAL A 58 -14.37 0.75 -10.22
CA VAL A 58 -13.44 1.16 -11.28
C VAL A 58 -14.17 1.27 -12.62
N LYS A 59 -15.00 0.27 -12.97
CA LYS A 59 -15.78 0.27 -14.21
C LYS A 59 -16.81 1.41 -14.27
N GLU A 60 -17.47 1.70 -13.14
CA GLU A 60 -18.49 2.76 -13.03
C GLU A 60 -17.89 4.17 -12.92
N SER A 61 -16.60 4.31 -12.60
CA SER A 61 -15.94 5.59 -12.41
C SER A 61 -15.81 6.44 -13.67
N GLY A 62 -15.96 5.84 -14.85
CA GLY A 62 -15.72 6.50 -16.14
C GLY A 62 -14.24 6.69 -16.50
N LEU A 63 -13.31 6.27 -15.64
CA LEU A 63 -11.89 6.29 -15.91
C LEU A 63 -11.51 5.10 -16.83
N GLU A 64 -10.52 5.33 -17.70
CA GLU A 64 -9.95 4.21 -18.44
C GLU A 64 -9.18 3.29 -17.47
N ARG A 65 -9.22 1.95 -17.70
CA ARG A 65 -8.55 0.97 -16.81
C ARG A 65 -7.07 1.30 -16.55
N LYS A 66 -6.37 1.81 -17.55
CA LYS A 66 -4.95 2.20 -17.46
C LYS A 66 -4.68 3.40 -16.55
N GLU A 67 -5.70 4.20 -16.24
CA GLU A 67 -5.59 5.34 -15.32
C GLU A 67 -5.67 4.93 -13.85
N VAL A 68 -6.11 3.68 -13.58
CA VAL A 68 -6.28 3.18 -12.22
C VAL A 68 -5.28 2.07 -11.96
N PHE A 69 -4.45 2.25 -10.95
CA PHE A 69 -3.50 1.27 -10.45
C PHE A 69 -4.20 0.36 -9.41
N LEU A 70 -4.41 -0.91 -9.74
CA LEU A 70 -5.05 -1.88 -8.86
C LEU A 70 -4.02 -2.77 -8.18
N THR A 71 -4.05 -2.77 -6.84
CA THR A 71 -3.31 -3.73 -6.00
C THR A 71 -4.26 -4.72 -5.37
N THR A 72 -3.94 -6.01 -5.47
CA THR A 72 -4.58 -7.05 -4.65
C THR A 72 -3.55 -8.00 -4.05
N LYS A 73 -4.00 -8.91 -3.15
CA LYS A 73 -3.11 -9.73 -2.33
C LYS A 73 -3.60 -11.17 -2.26
N LEU A 74 -2.71 -12.11 -2.49
CA LEU A 74 -2.95 -13.54 -2.26
C LEU A 74 -3.00 -13.84 -0.76
N TYR A 75 -4.02 -14.58 -0.34
CA TYR A 75 -4.30 -14.86 1.07
C TYR A 75 -4.22 -16.36 1.41
N ARG A 76 -4.27 -16.70 2.67
CA ARG A 76 -4.05 -18.03 3.26
C ARG A 76 -4.68 -19.24 2.55
N PRO A 77 -5.88 -19.21 1.96
CA PRO A 77 -6.43 -20.37 1.25
C PRO A 77 -5.64 -20.79 0.01
N CYS A 78 -4.76 -19.94 -0.51
CA CYS A 78 -4.03 -20.18 -1.76
C CYS A 78 -2.52 -20.42 -1.56
N VAL A 79 -2.13 -21.14 -0.49
CA VAL A 79 -0.74 -21.36 -0.11
C VAL A 79 0.03 -22.42 -0.90
N THR A 80 -0.48 -22.88 -2.04
CA THR A 80 0.24 -23.73 -2.99
C THR A 80 0.30 -23.08 -4.36
N TYR A 81 1.26 -23.49 -5.20
CA TYR A 81 1.39 -23.00 -6.57
C TYR A 81 0.06 -23.09 -7.36
N GLU A 82 -0.57 -24.26 -7.40
CA GLU A 82 -1.80 -24.48 -8.16
C GLU A 82 -2.98 -23.64 -7.61
N LYS A 83 -3.10 -23.56 -6.29
CA LYS A 83 -4.13 -22.73 -5.67
C LYS A 83 -3.90 -21.24 -5.92
N ALA A 84 -2.66 -20.76 -5.80
CA ALA A 84 -2.30 -19.38 -6.08
C ALA A 84 -2.63 -19.04 -7.55
N LYS A 85 -2.27 -19.87 -8.49
CA LYS A 85 -2.61 -19.73 -9.91
C LYS A 85 -4.10 -19.63 -10.15
N ALA A 86 -4.89 -20.55 -9.59
CA ALA A 86 -6.35 -20.54 -9.72
C ALA A 86 -7.00 -19.29 -9.11
N VAL A 87 -6.45 -18.81 -8.01
CA VAL A 87 -7.01 -17.65 -7.30
C VAL A 87 -6.61 -16.32 -7.97
N ILE A 88 -5.47 -16.24 -8.65
CA ILE A 88 -5.13 -15.09 -9.50
C ILE A 88 -6.21 -14.88 -10.58
N GLU A 89 -6.64 -15.96 -11.25
CA GLU A 89 -7.72 -15.87 -12.24
C GLU A 89 -9.06 -15.41 -11.62
N LYS A 90 -9.37 -15.87 -10.40
CA LYS A 90 -10.57 -15.41 -9.67
C LYS A 90 -10.49 -13.92 -9.31
N SER A 91 -9.32 -13.43 -8.88
CA SER A 91 -9.12 -12.01 -8.62
C SER A 91 -9.30 -11.16 -9.88
N LEU A 92 -8.78 -11.59 -11.03
CA LEU A 92 -9.01 -10.93 -12.32
C LEU A 92 -10.50 -10.85 -12.67
N GLN A 93 -11.23 -11.95 -12.47
CA GLN A 93 -12.69 -12.01 -12.70
C GLN A 93 -13.44 -11.08 -11.73
N ALA A 94 -13.13 -11.12 -10.44
CA ALA A 94 -13.77 -10.29 -9.43
C ALA A 94 -13.49 -8.79 -9.68
N LEU A 95 -12.25 -8.44 -9.99
CA LEU A 95 -11.84 -7.07 -10.34
C LEU A 95 -12.33 -6.63 -11.74
N GLN A 96 -12.94 -7.53 -12.53
CA GLN A 96 -13.44 -7.26 -13.88
C GLN A 96 -12.38 -6.64 -14.81
N THR A 97 -11.17 -7.20 -14.80
CA THR A 97 -10.01 -6.67 -15.53
C THR A 97 -9.14 -7.78 -16.11
N ASP A 98 -8.44 -7.48 -17.19
CA ASP A 98 -7.53 -8.43 -17.84
C ASP A 98 -6.13 -8.44 -17.18
N TYR A 99 -5.83 -7.44 -16.33
CA TYR A 99 -4.56 -7.36 -15.64
C TYR A 99 -4.67 -6.68 -14.26
N ILE A 100 -3.77 -7.07 -13.37
CA ILE A 100 -3.54 -6.45 -12.04
C ILE A 100 -2.24 -5.66 -12.10
N ASP A 101 -2.22 -4.42 -11.58
CA ASP A 101 -1.01 -3.60 -11.61
C ASP A 101 0.03 -4.07 -10.59
N LEU A 102 -0.41 -4.47 -9.39
CA LEU A 102 0.46 -5.02 -8.35
C LEU A 102 -0.23 -6.17 -7.62
N LEU A 103 0.43 -7.33 -7.60
CA LEU A 103 -0.01 -8.49 -6.84
C LEU A 103 0.97 -8.76 -5.70
N LEU A 104 0.45 -8.88 -4.47
CA LEU A 104 1.26 -9.11 -3.28
C LEU A 104 0.95 -10.49 -2.66
N ILE A 105 1.94 -11.12 -2.03
CA ILE A 105 1.70 -12.12 -1.00
C ILE A 105 1.30 -11.36 0.27
N HIS A 106 0.13 -11.66 0.84
CA HIS A 106 -0.46 -10.88 1.93
C HIS A 106 0.32 -10.96 3.25
N GLU A 107 0.91 -12.13 3.54
CA GLU A 107 1.64 -12.40 4.77
C GLU A 107 2.82 -13.34 4.50
N PRO A 108 3.82 -13.39 5.37
CA PRO A 108 4.99 -14.25 5.19
C PRO A 108 4.68 -15.72 5.51
N TYR A 109 3.87 -16.36 4.66
CA TYR A 109 3.55 -17.78 4.76
C TYR A 109 4.79 -18.65 4.51
N ASP A 110 4.83 -19.85 5.10
CA ASP A 110 5.93 -20.81 4.89
C ASP A 110 6.09 -21.20 3.42
N SER A 111 4.98 -21.22 2.66
CA SER A 111 4.94 -21.48 1.22
C SER A 111 5.03 -20.21 0.34
N ALA A 112 5.49 -19.09 0.87
CA ALA A 112 5.53 -17.82 0.13
C ALA A 112 6.31 -17.93 -1.18
N LEU A 113 7.41 -18.67 -1.22
CA LEU A 113 8.18 -18.89 -2.46
C LEU A 113 7.39 -19.69 -3.49
N GLU A 114 6.65 -20.73 -3.06
CA GLU A 114 5.80 -21.50 -3.97
C GLU A 114 4.66 -20.65 -4.57
N MET A 115 4.02 -19.82 -3.74
CA MET A 115 3.01 -18.86 -4.21
C MET A 115 3.63 -17.84 -5.18
N TYR A 116 4.87 -17.43 -4.90
CA TYR A 116 5.57 -16.44 -5.74
C TYR A 116 5.89 -16.99 -7.13
N GLU A 117 6.14 -18.31 -7.26
CA GLU A 117 6.29 -18.95 -8.57
C GLU A 117 5.04 -18.77 -9.44
N ALA A 118 3.85 -18.96 -8.87
CA ALA A 118 2.59 -18.72 -9.59
C ALA A 118 2.43 -17.23 -9.98
N MET A 119 2.84 -16.32 -9.09
CA MET A 119 2.82 -14.89 -9.40
C MET A 119 3.80 -14.52 -10.52
N LYS A 120 4.99 -15.13 -10.56
CA LYS A 120 5.96 -14.95 -11.63
C LYS A 120 5.43 -15.45 -13.00
N GLU A 121 4.68 -16.56 -13.00
CA GLU A 121 4.03 -17.03 -14.23
C GLU A 121 3.00 -16.01 -14.74
N ALA A 122 2.13 -15.51 -13.85
CA ALA A 122 1.15 -14.48 -14.18
C ALA A 122 1.80 -13.17 -14.65
N TYR A 123 2.93 -12.78 -14.04
CA TYR A 123 3.74 -11.64 -14.44
C TYR A 123 4.31 -11.82 -15.85
N ARG A 124 4.92 -12.98 -16.15
CA ARG A 124 5.45 -13.29 -17.50
C ARG A 124 4.36 -13.36 -18.56
N ALA A 125 3.15 -13.78 -18.16
CA ALA A 125 1.97 -13.81 -19.05
C ALA A 125 1.31 -12.43 -19.25
N GLY A 126 1.80 -11.37 -18.60
CA GLY A 126 1.22 -10.02 -18.69
C GLY A 126 -0.08 -9.82 -17.89
N LYS A 127 -0.53 -10.83 -17.13
CA LYS A 127 -1.71 -10.72 -16.26
C LYS A 127 -1.46 -9.91 -15.00
N VAL A 128 -0.19 -9.75 -14.61
CA VAL A 128 0.25 -8.95 -13.46
C VAL A 128 1.41 -8.08 -13.91
N ARG A 129 1.36 -6.77 -13.65
CA ARG A 129 2.39 -5.82 -14.08
C ARG A 129 3.58 -5.71 -13.12
N ALA A 130 3.33 -5.94 -11.82
CA ALA A 130 4.36 -5.97 -10.78
C ALA A 130 3.98 -6.96 -9.68
N ILE A 131 4.98 -7.63 -9.10
CA ILE A 131 4.79 -8.59 -8.02
C ILE A 131 5.57 -8.16 -6.78
N GLY A 132 5.03 -8.50 -5.61
CA GLY A 132 5.63 -8.09 -4.34
C GLY A 132 5.15 -8.92 -3.16
N ILE A 133 5.48 -8.44 -1.97
CA ILE A 133 5.21 -9.11 -0.70
C ILE A 133 4.64 -8.14 0.32
N SER A 134 4.04 -8.66 1.40
CA SER A 134 3.53 -7.83 2.50
C SER A 134 3.80 -8.47 3.86
N LYS A 135 4.01 -7.62 4.87
CA LYS A 135 4.24 -7.99 6.29
C LYS A 135 5.52 -8.79 6.54
N PHE A 136 6.50 -8.74 5.66
CA PHE A 136 7.81 -9.34 5.89
C PHE A 136 8.66 -8.39 6.75
N ASN A 137 9.14 -8.87 7.90
CA ASN A 137 10.17 -8.16 8.66
C ASN A 137 11.54 -8.27 7.95
N GLU A 138 12.54 -7.54 8.42
CA GLU A 138 13.85 -7.48 7.78
C GLU A 138 14.46 -8.88 7.54
N LYS A 139 14.47 -9.75 8.55
CA LYS A 139 15.02 -11.10 8.42
C LYS A 139 14.30 -11.95 7.37
N LYS A 140 12.97 -11.92 7.36
CA LYS A 140 12.15 -12.64 6.37
C LYS A 140 12.29 -12.04 4.97
N TYR A 141 12.40 -10.71 4.88
CA TYR A 141 12.63 -10.01 3.61
C TYR A 141 13.97 -10.43 3.00
N GLN A 142 15.06 -10.36 3.76
CA GLN A 142 16.39 -10.75 3.30
C GLN A 142 16.43 -12.21 2.85
N ALA A 143 15.85 -13.13 3.64
CA ALA A 143 15.77 -14.54 3.28
C ALA A 143 14.95 -14.76 1.99
N PHE A 144 13.85 -14.04 1.81
CA PHE A 144 13.02 -14.14 0.62
C PHE A 144 13.74 -13.63 -0.63
N VAL A 145 14.37 -12.45 -0.56
CA VAL A 145 15.12 -11.86 -1.69
C VAL A 145 16.31 -12.74 -2.08
N ALA A 146 16.98 -13.34 -1.12
CA ALA A 146 18.09 -14.27 -1.40
C ALA A 146 17.64 -15.55 -2.11
N ALA A 147 16.36 -15.93 -1.98
CA ALA A 147 15.81 -17.16 -2.54
C ALA A 147 15.02 -16.95 -3.86
N CYS A 148 14.62 -15.73 -4.19
CA CYS A 148 13.85 -15.45 -5.41
C CYS A 148 14.74 -14.93 -6.55
N ASP A 149 14.38 -15.28 -7.79
CA ASP A 149 15.04 -14.81 -9.02
C ASP A 149 14.46 -13.49 -9.57
N ILE A 150 13.23 -13.15 -9.21
CA ILE A 150 12.60 -11.84 -9.47
C ILE A 150 12.44 -11.13 -8.14
N VAL A 151 13.18 -10.05 -7.96
CA VAL A 151 13.11 -9.24 -6.74
C VAL A 151 11.72 -8.59 -6.61
N PRO A 152 11.07 -8.67 -5.41
CA PRO A 152 9.80 -7.99 -5.19
C PRO A 152 9.88 -6.50 -5.55
N ALA A 153 8.97 -6.04 -6.41
CA ALA A 153 8.91 -4.63 -6.79
C ALA A 153 8.43 -3.73 -5.62
N VAL A 154 7.57 -4.28 -4.78
CA VAL A 154 7.01 -3.61 -3.59
C VAL A 154 7.04 -4.54 -2.39
N SER A 155 7.38 -4.00 -1.22
CA SER A 155 7.13 -4.64 0.07
C SER A 155 6.22 -3.74 0.91
N GLN A 156 4.99 -4.21 1.17
CA GLN A 156 3.99 -3.48 1.93
C GLN A 156 4.07 -3.88 3.41
N VAL A 157 4.43 -2.92 4.29
CA VAL A 157 4.70 -3.17 5.71
C VAL A 157 3.98 -2.19 6.60
N GLU A 158 3.82 -2.52 7.88
CA GLU A 158 3.42 -1.54 8.90
C GLU A 158 4.42 -0.39 8.88
N SER A 159 3.93 0.84 8.66
CA SER A 159 4.78 2.02 8.77
C SER A 159 3.96 3.26 9.09
N HIS A 160 4.37 4.00 10.09
CA HIS A 160 3.76 5.23 10.57
C HIS A 160 4.80 6.01 11.41
N VAL A 161 4.50 7.21 11.85
CA VAL A 161 5.43 8.08 12.59
C VAL A 161 6.00 7.45 13.88
N TYR A 162 5.28 6.50 14.50
CA TYR A 162 5.73 5.78 15.70
C TYR A 162 6.52 4.49 15.41
N TYR A 163 6.55 4.07 14.15
CA TYR A 163 7.31 2.91 13.67
C TYR A 163 7.56 3.04 12.16
N PRO A 164 8.42 3.99 11.74
CA PRO A 164 8.63 4.28 10.31
C PRO A 164 9.45 3.22 9.58
N GLN A 165 10.18 2.38 10.31
CA GLN A 165 11.01 1.29 9.76
C GLN A 165 12.06 1.75 8.72
N LEU A 166 12.71 2.88 8.95
CA LEU A 166 13.67 3.45 8.00
C LEU A 166 14.90 2.56 7.76
N ALA A 167 15.27 1.70 8.72
CA ALA A 167 16.34 0.71 8.53
C ALA A 167 15.91 -0.37 7.52
N LEU A 168 14.70 -0.90 7.65
CA LEU A 168 14.12 -1.86 6.70
C LEU A 168 13.97 -1.22 5.30
N GLN A 169 13.54 0.05 5.23
CA GLN A 169 13.46 0.77 3.96
C GLN A 169 14.82 0.82 3.26
N LYS A 170 15.88 1.19 3.97
CA LYS A 170 17.25 1.22 3.42
C LYS A 170 17.72 -0.16 2.94
N GLU A 171 17.32 -1.22 3.63
CA GLU A 171 17.59 -2.58 3.18
C GLU A 171 16.84 -2.91 1.88
N MET A 172 15.57 -2.54 1.78
CA MET A 172 14.76 -2.70 0.55
C MET A 172 15.31 -1.91 -0.63
N GLU A 173 15.78 -0.68 -0.39
CA GLU A 173 16.39 0.18 -1.42
C GLU A 173 17.62 -0.47 -2.08
N LYS A 174 18.46 -1.22 -1.33
CA LYS A 174 19.63 -1.95 -1.88
C LYS A 174 19.25 -2.94 -2.97
N HIS A 175 18.04 -3.48 -2.91
CA HIS A 175 17.51 -4.46 -3.85
C HIS A 175 16.55 -3.83 -4.87
N GLY A 176 16.30 -2.53 -4.80
CA GLY A 176 15.35 -1.84 -5.65
C GLY A 176 13.88 -2.11 -5.31
N THR A 177 13.59 -2.61 -4.11
CA THR A 177 12.22 -2.83 -3.63
C THR A 177 11.65 -1.55 -3.04
N GLN A 178 10.49 -1.10 -3.54
CA GLN A 178 9.77 0.06 -3.00
C GLN A 178 9.02 -0.32 -1.73
N MET A 179 9.24 0.43 -0.66
CA MET A 179 8.46 0.31 0.57
C MET A 179 7.10 0.99 0.42
N GLN A 180 6.04 0.30 0.85
CA GLN A 180 4.69 0.84 0.93
C GLN A 180 4.13 0.65 2.35
N SER A 181 3.56 1.72 2.91
CA SER A 181 3.00 1.73 4.27
C SER A 181 1.55 1.28 4.26
N TRP A 182 1.23 0.22 4.99
CA TRP A 182 -0.10 0.04 5.54
C TRP A 182 -0.14 0.60 6.98
N ALA A 183 -1.34 0.85 7.52
CA ALA A 183 -1.56 1.48 8.82
C ALA A 183 -0.88 2.85 9.00
N SER A 184 -0.76 3.68 7.96
CA SER A 184 -0.15 5.01 8.04
C SER A 184 -0.76 5.90 9.15
N PHE A 185 -2.00 5.62 9.55
CA PHE A 185 -2.72 6.25 10.67
C PHE A 185 -2.90 5.32 11.87
N THR A 186 -2.09 4.26 12.00
CA THR A 186 -2.09 3.32 13.13
C THR A 186 -3.37 2.50 13.32
N GLU A 187 -4.34 2.56 12.40
CA GLU A 187 -5.66 1.90 12.50
C GLU A 187 -6.35 2.09 13.87
N GLY A 188 -6.19 3.29 14.44
CA GLY A 188 -6.78 3.65 15.74
C GLY A 188 -6.06 3.11 16.98
N ARG A 189 -4.94 2.39 16.84
CA ARG A 189 -4.15 1.90 17.98
C ARG A 189 -3.46 3.01 18.77
N LYS A 190 -3.14 4.11 18.10
CA LYS A 190 -2.75 5.38 18.72
C LYS A 190 -3.55 6.51 18.06
N ASN A 191 -3.92 7.52 18.86
CA ASN A 191 -4.59 8.70 18.32
C ASN A 191 -3.58 9.66 17.69
N ILE A 192 -3.10 9.28 16.49
CA ILE A 192 -2.13 10.06 15.72
C ILE A 192 -2.62 11.49 15.42
N PHE A 193 -3.94 11.68 15.34
CA PHE A 193 -4.53 12.99 15.05
C PHE A 193 -4.45 13.97 16.23
N ALA A 194 -4.27 13.45 17.46
CA ALA A 194 -4.07 14.24 18.68
C ALA A 194 -2.59 14.27 19.14
N GLU A 195 -1.65 13.77 18.32
CA GLU A 195 -0.23 13.83 18.64
C GLU A 195 0.23 15.29 18.69
N PRO A 196 0.72 15.78 19.86
CA PRO A 196 1.02 17.20 20.03
C PRO A 196 2.02 17.76 19.02
N LEU A 197 3.07 17.00 18.70
CA LEU A 197 4.08 17.42 17.72
C LEU A 197 3.47 17.55 16.31
N LEU A 198 2.60 16.60 15.93
CA LEU A 198 1.96 16.66 14.62
C LEU A 198 0.95 17.81 14.51
N GLN A 199 0.29 18.18 15.64
CA GLN A 199 -0.58 19.34 15.70
C GLN A 199 0.23 20.65 15.60
N GLU A 200 1.34 20.76 16.35
CA GLU A 200 2.25 21.90 16.27
C GLU A 200 2.75 22.13 14.84
N LEU A 201 3.25 21.06 14.22
CA LEU A 201 3.73 21.13 12.82
C LEU A 201 2.58 21.38 11.84
N GLY A 202 1.41 20.81 12.09
CA GLY A 202 0.19 21.13 11.33
C GLY A 202 -0.10 22.62 11.31
N ASN A 203 -0.10 23.27 12.48
CA ASN A 203 -0.28 24.71 12.58
C ASN A 203 0.83 25.50 11.86
N LYS A 204 2.09 25.05 11.98
CA LYS A 204 3.24 25.69 11.31
C LYS A 204 3.12 25.68 9.79
N TYR A 205 2.67 24.56 9.21
CA TYR A 205 2.58 24.36 7.76
C TYR A 205 1.18 24.65 7.18
N GLY A 206 0.19 25.02 8.00
CA GLY A 206 -1.19 25.20 7.57
C GLY A 206 -1.85 23.89 7.11
N LYS A 207 -1.51 22.78 7.77
CA LYS A 207 -1.94 21.41 7.44
C LYS A 207 -2.53 20.71 8.66
N THR A 208 -3.23 19.60 8.44
CA THR A 208 -3.71 18.72 9.52
C THR A 208 -2.60 17.77 10.01
N SER A 209 -2.72 17.26 11.24
CA SER A 209 -1.82 16.21 11.76
C SER A 209 -1.74 14.99 10.81
N ALA A 210 -2.87 14.65 10.17
CA ALA A 210 -2.93 13.58 9.17
C ALA A 210 -2.03 13.86 7.97
N GLN A 211 -2.08 15.09 7.44
CA GLN A 211 -1.24 15.50 6.31
C GLN A 211 0.25 15.53 6.69
N ILE A 212 0.59 15.98 7.90
CA ILE A 212 1.98 15.93 8.39
C ILE A 212 2.46 14.48 8.48
N ALA A 213 1.65 13.57 9.04
CA ALA A 213 2.02 12.16 9.15
C ALA A 213 2.22 11.49 7.77
N LEU A 214 1.32 11.73 6.81
CA LEU A 214 1.47 11.21 5.45
C LEU A 214 2.66 11.83 4.72
N ARG A 215 2.84 13.16 4.83
CA ARG A 215 3.95 13.85 4.19
C ARG A 215 5.30 13.36 4.71
N TYR A 216 5.40 13.10 6.02
CA TYR A 216 6.60 12.51 6.62
C TYR A 216 6.98 11.18 5.94
N LEU A 217 6.01 10.28 5.72
CA LEU A 217 6.26 9.01 5.05
C LEU A 217 6.62 9.20 3.57
N VAL A 218 5.81 9.99 2.85
CA VAL A 218 6.03 10.24 1.41
C VAL A 218 7.38 10.94 1.17
N GLN A 219 7.76 11.90 2.02
CA GLN A 219 9.03 12.61 1.92
C GLN A 219 10.23 11.69 2.22
N ASN A 220 10.03 10.63 3.02
CA ASN A 220 10.96 9.51 3.17
C ASN A 220 10.84 8.47 2.03
N LYS A 221 10.17 8.79 0.91
CA LYS A 221 9.97 7.90 -0.24
C LYS A 221 9.18 6.63 0.08
N ILE A 222 8.34 6.64 1.10
CA ILE A 222 7.45 5.53 1.46
C ILE A 222 6.07 5.82 0.85
N ALA A 223 5.60 4.96 -0.05
CA ALA A 223 4.25 5.07 -0.60
C ALA A 223 3.23 4.76 0.50
N VAL A 224 2.05 5.41 0.48
CA VAL A 224 1.04 5.28 1.53
C VAL A 224 -0.33 4.94 0.97
N ILE A 225 -1.14 4.18 1.74
CA ILE A 225 -2.49 3.77 1.34
C ILE A 225 -3.53 4.07 2.44
N PRO A 226 -3.66 5.36 2.85
CA PRO A 226 -4.64 5.71 3.88
C PRO A 226 -6.08 5.40 3.44
N LYS A 227 -6.91 4.96 4.39
CA LYS A 227 -8.36 4.79 4.22
C LYS A 227 -9.11 5.98 4.80
N SER A 228 -10.17 6.40 4.14
CA SER A 228 -11.20 7.28 4.69
C SER A 228 -12.55 6.98 4.06
N VAL A 229 -13.65 7.20 4.79
CA VAL A 229 -15.01 7.18 4.25
C VAL A 229 -15.59 8.60 4.06
N HIS A 230 -14.80 9.63 4.37
CA HIS A 230 -15.19 11.03 4.28
C HIS A 230 -14.45 11.71 3.12
N GLN A 231 -15.19 12.25 2.15
CA GLN A 231 -14.62 12.87 0.95
C GLN A 231 -13.62 13.99 1.28
N GLU A 232 -13.94 14.86 2.24
CA GLU A 232 -13.03 15.95 2.63
C GLU A 232 -11.68 15.43 3.16
N ARG A 233 -11.69 14.36 3.94
CA ARG A 233 -10.45 13.73 4.40
C ARG A 233 -9.69 13.04 3.26
N MET A 234 -10.41 12.47 2.28
CA MET A 234 -9.79 11.93 1.07
C MET A 234 -9.03 13.01 0.31
N LYS A 235 -9.65 14.18 0.09
CA LYS A 235 -9.02 15.34 -0.56
C LYS A 235 -7.83 15.86 0.26
N GLN A 236 -7.97 15.98 1.58
CA GLN A 236 -6.87 16.39 2.46
C GLN A 236 -5.69 15.42 2.39
N ASN A 237 -5.94 14.11 2.39
CA ASN A 237 -4.88 13.10 2.25
C ASN A 237 -4.13 13.22 0.91
N LEU A 238 -4.82 13.57 -0.19
CA LEU A 238 -4.19 13.82 -1.49
C LEU A 238 -3.37 15.12 -1.52
N ALA A 239 -3.72 16.11 -0.70
CA ALA A 239 -3.05 17.41 -0.62
C ALA A 239 -1.82 17.36 0.31
N VAL A 240 -0.91 16.40 0.05
CA VAL A 240 0.35 16.22 0.79
C VAL A 240 1.59 16.50 -0.06
N PHE A 241 1.40 16.81 -1.34
CA PHE A 241 2.49 17.08 -2.28
C PHE A 241 2.72 18.59 -2.51
N ASP A 242 1.91 19.46 -1.91
CA ASP A 242 1.94 20.92 -2.08
C ASP A 242 2.78 21.64 -1.01
N PHE A 243 3.43 20.90 -0.12
CA PHE A 243 4.31 21.43 0.91
C PHE A 243 5.47 20.47 1.23
N GLU A 244 6.49 20.96 1.88
CA GLU A 244 7.63 20.17 2.33
C GLU A 244 7.90 20.40 3.82
N ILE A 245 8.16 19.34 4.57
CA ILE A 245 8.57 19.38 5.96
C ILE A 245 10.09 19.63 6.00
N SER A 246 10.54 20.65 6.75
CA SER A 246 11.97 20.94 6.88
C SER A 246 12.74 19.77 7.48
N GLN A 247 14.04 19.67 7.16
CA GLN A 247 14.91 18.63 7.72
C GLN A 247 14.96 18.65 9.25
N GLU A 248 14.86 19.83 9.86
CA GLU A 248 14.78 19.96 11.32
C GLU A 248 13.51 19.31 11.87
N ASP A 249 12.36 19.58 11.25
CA ASP A 249 11.08 19.04 11.69
C ASP A 249 10.94 17.56 11.35
N MET A 250 11.52 17.08 10.23
CA MET A 250 11.64 15.64 9.95
C MET A 250 12.36 14.92 11.10
N LYS A 251 13.48 15.46 11.60
CA LYS A 251 14.19 14.91 12.75
C LYS A 251 13.40 14.96 14.06
N LYS A 252 12.50 15.95 14.22
CA LYS A 252 11.60 15.97 15.38
C LYS A 252 10.59 14.82 15.30
N ILE A 253 10.00 14.57 14.12
CA ILE A 253 9.05 13.46 13.90
C ILE A 253 9.76 12.11 14.10
N GLU A 254 10.99 11.95 13.63
CA GLU A 254 11.77 10.72 13.84
C GLU A 254 11.89 10.31 15.33
N LYS A 255 11.89 11.28 16.25
CA LYS A 255 11.93 11.00 17.71
C LYS A 255 10.65 10.35 18.25
N LEU A 256 9.56 10.34 17.47
CA LEU A 256 8.33 9.62 17.81
C LEU A 256 8.48 8.11 17.61
N ASP A 257 9.51 7.66 16.88
CA ASP A 257 9.78 6.24 16.65
C ASP A 257 10.03 5.52 17.98
N GLY A 258 9.10 4.60 18.29
CA GLY A 258 9.20 3.74 19.47
C GLY A 258 9.97 2.44 19.23
N GLY A 259 10.46 2.20 18.01
CA GLY A 259 11.18 0.99 17.62
C GLY A 259 10.36 -0.29 17.75
N LYS A 260 9.02 -0.21 17.82
CA LYS A 260 8.14 -1.35 18.09
C LYS A 260 6.88 -1.28 17.24
N THR A 261 6.50 -2.45 16.68
CA THR A 261 5.20 -2.63 16.03
C THR A 261 4.06 -2.37 16.99
N LEU A 262 2.97 -1.78 16.49
CA LEU A 262 1.71 -1.63 17.23
C LEU A 262 0.79 -2.86 17.06
N PHE A 263 1.08 -3.72 16.08
CA PHE A 263 0.21 -4.84 15.69
C PHE A 263 0.71 -6.20 16.17
N GLY A 264 1.99 -6.32 16.55
CA GLY A 264 2.57 -7.55 17.12
C GLY A 264 2.73 -8.70 16.12
N TRP A 265 2.81 -8.39 14.82
CA TRP A 265 2.88 -9.42 13.76
C TRP A 265 4.30 -9.74 13.28
N TYR A 266 5.32 -9.14 13.89
CA TYR A 266 6.73 -9.29 13.52
C TYR A 266 7.56 -9.93 14.64
#